data_e10eba91776f1664c24228a40579cc13
#
_entry.id   e10eba91776f1664c24228a40579cc13
#
_cell.length_a   1.000
_cell.length_b   1.000
_cell.length_c   1.000
_cell.angle_alpha   90.00
_cell.angle_beta   90.00
_cell.angle_gamma   90.00
#
_symmetry.space_group_name_H-M   'P 1'
#
loop_
_entity.id
_entity.type
_entity.pdbx_description
1 polymer ?
#
loop_
_entity_poly.entity_id
_entity_poly.type
_entity_poly.pdbx_seq_one_letter_code
_entity_poly.pdbx_strand_id
1 'polypeptide(L)'
;MIVEFPFFGAGINYFPTEISALRVFEPRYLLLIGDCINNESTFCVGKNLETVGQIVSEVKIIEHQDISNAEQLVIIECTDIYKITELDLTKEYPTCYSDEIISVGLPPTEVELLDLQSDIKKAISTLIE
;
A
#
# COMPACT_ATOMS: atom_id res chain seq x y z
N MET A 1 -18.11 8.83 2.92
CA MET A 1 -17.88 8.60 1.46
C MET A 1 -16.99 7.40 1.29
N ILE A 2 -17.41 6.44 0.48
CA ILE A 2 -16.62 5.23 0.23
C ILE A 2 -15.60 5.52 -0.89
N VAL A 3 -14.36 5.18 -0.63
CA VAL A 3 -13.26 5.33 -1.59
C VAL A 3 -12.87 3.94 -2.11
N GLU A 4 -12.61 3.86 -3.39
CA GLU A 4 -12.19 2.62 -4.06
C GLU A 4 -10.73 2.72 -4.47
N PHE A 5 -9.97 1.66 -4.20
CA PHE A 5 -8.56 1.58 -4.60
C PHE A 5 -8.24 0.24 -5.24
N PRO A 6 -7.37 0.20 -6.25
CA PRO A 6 -6.70 -1.04 -6.61
C PRO A 6 -5.92 -1.55 -5.38
N PHE A 7 -5.86 -2.87 -5.21
CA PHE A 7 -5.29 -3.46 -4.02
C PHE A 7 -4.17 -4.47 -4.36
N PHE A 8 -3.00 -4.25 -3.77
CA PHE A 8 -1.84 -5.10 -3.93
C PHE A 8 -1.58 -5.86 -2.64
N GLY A 9 -1.81 -7.18 -2.66
CA GLY A 9 -1.55 -8.04 -1.51
C GLY A 9 -0.07 -8.45 -1.46
N ALA A 10 0.75 -7.65 -0.80
CA ALA A 10 2.19 -7.82 -0.77
C ALA A 10 2.73 -8.44 0.51
N GLY A 11 1.86 -8.76 1.46
CA GLY A 11 2.30 -9.28 2.75
C GLY A 11 2.90 -8.24 3.68
N ILE A 12 2.75 -6.96 3.36
CA ILE A 12 3.39 -5.87 4.09
C ILE A 12 2.49 -4.63 4.10
N ASN A 13 2.66 -3.80 5.11
CA ASN A 13 2.08 -2.45 5.19
C ASN A 13 3.20 -1.44 5.32
N TYR A 14 2.91 -0.20 4.90
CA TYR A 14 3.82 0.92 5.00
C TYR A 14 3.22 1.99 5.92
N PHE A 15 4.05 2.90 6.33
CA PHE A 15 3.67 4.05 7.14
C PHE A 15 3.74 5.33 6.32
N PRO A 16 2.92 6.35 6.60
CA PRO A 16 3.01 7.63 5.88
C PRO A 16 4.42 8.16 5.82
N THR A 17 4.82 8.63 4.67
CA THR A 17 6.16 9.09 4.27
C THR A 17 7.19 7.99 3.98
N GLU A 18 6.87 6.73 4.26
CA GLU A 18 7.77 5.63 3.96
C GLU A 18 7.91 5.43 2.45
N ILE A 19 9.15 5.26 1.99
CA ILE A 19 9.47 4.97 0.60
C ILE A 19 10.01 3.55 0.53
N SER A 20 9.53 2.78 -0.43
CA SER A 20 9.94 1.39 -0.59
C SER A 20 9.91 0.99 -2.06
N ALA A 21 10.50 -0.15 -2.35
CA ALA A 21 10.49 -0.74 -3.68
C ALA A 21 9.63 -1.98 -3.70
N LEU A 22 8.77 -2.08 -4.71
CA LEU A 22 7.98 -3.28 -4.97
C LEU A 22 8.46 -3.94 -6.25
N ARG A 23 8.69 -5.23 -6.19
CA ARG A 23 8.99 -6.03 -7.37
C ARG A 23 7.69 -6.69 -7.84
N VAL A 24 7.26 -6.34 -9.03
CA VAL A 24 5.97 -6.75 -9.57
C VAL A 24 6.18 -7.70 -10.74
N PHE A 25 5.65 -8.91 -10.64
CA PHE A 25 5.82 -9.95 -11.67
C PHE A 25 4.53 -10.72 -11.96
N GLU A 26 3.51 -10.66 -11.10
CA GLU A 26 2.24 -11.32 -11.40
C GLU A 26 1.45 -10.50 -12.43
N PRO A 27 0.88 -11.15 -13.47
CA PRO A 27 0.16 -10.43 -14.54
C PRO A 27 -0.93 -9.48 -14.03
N ARG A 28 -1.72 -9.89 -13.04
CA ARG A 28 -2.77 -9.04 -12.48
C ARG A 28 -2.22 -7.77 -11.84
N TYR A 29 -1.06 -7.85 -11.19
CA TYR A 29 -0.44 -6.70 -10.55
C TYR A 29 0.32 -5.83 -11.55
N LEU A 30 0.87 -6.41 -12.62
CA LEU A 30 1.43 -5.63 -13.72
C LEU A 30 0.33 -4.78 -14.38
N LEU A 31 -0.87 -5.34 -14.54
CA LEU A 31 -2.02 -4.59 -15.04
C LEU A 31 -2.43 -3.46 -14.08
N LEU A 32 -2.49 -3.76 -12.78
CA LEU A 32 -2.78 -2.76 -11.74
C LEU A 32 -1.81 -1.59 -11.81
N ILE A 33 -0.52 -1.87 -11.85
CA ILE A 33 0.53 -0.84 -11.91
C ILE A 33 0.41 -0.04 -13.21
N GLY A 34 0.18 -0.70 -14.34
CA GLY A 34 -0.01 -0.04 -15.62
C GLY A 34 -1.18 0.95 -15.60
N ASP A 35 -2.31 0.53 -15.03
CA ASP A 35 -3.48 1.39 -14.89
C ASP A 35 -3.20 2.59 -13.98
N CYS A 36 -2.50 2.38 -12.86
CA CYS A 36 -2.15 3.47 -11.95
C CYS A 36 -1.19 4.47 -12.59
N ILE A 37 -0.23 4.01 -13.38
CA ILE A 37 0.69 4.89 -14.11
C ILE A 37 -0.09 5.71 -15.14
N ASN A 38 -0.94 5.08 -15.93
CA ASN A 38 -1.72 5.75 -16.97
C ASN A 38 -2.71 6.77 -16.43
N ASN A 39 -3.30 6.49 -15.27
CA ASN A 39 -4.31 7.35 -14.66
C ASN A 39 -3.72 8.31 -13.62
N GLU A 40 -2.43 8.23 -13.38
CA GLU A 40 -1.76 8.99 -12.30
C GLU A 40 -2.47 8.80 -10.96
N SER A 41 -2.86 7.56 -10.67
CA SER A 41 -3.63 7.23 -9.47
C SER A 41 -2.81 6.46 -8.46
N THR A 42 -3.33 6.43 -7.22
CA THR A 42 -2.74 5.66 -6.13
C THR A 42 -3.35 4.26 -6.07
N PHE A 43 -2.74 3.39 -5.28
CA PHE A 43 -3.29 2.09 -4.95
C PHE A 43 -2.99 1.77 -3.48
N CYS A 44 -3.61 0.74 -2.95
CA CYS A 44 -3.38 0.31 -1.58
C CYS A 44 -2.54 -0.96 -1.53
N VAL A 45 -1.68 -1.04 -0.53
CA VAL A 45 -0.86 -2.23 -0.24
C VAL A 45 -1.29 -2.77 1.12
N GLY A 46 -1.53 -4.07 1.18
CA GLY A 46 -1.96 -4.72 2.41
C GLY A 46 -1.38 -6.11 2.56
N LYS A 47 -1.68 -6.74 3.68
CA LYS A 47 -1.09 -8.01 4.06
C LYS A 47 -1.60 -9.19 3.25
N ASN A 48 -2.91 -9.26 3.01
CA ASN A 48 -3.50 -10.39 2.30
C ASN A 48 -4.81 -9.99 1.63
N LEU A 49 -5.34 -10.90 0.81
CA LEU A 49 -6.58 -10.70 0.06
C LEU A 49 -7.83 -11.26 0.77
N GLU A 50 -7.70 -11.71 2.00
CA GLU A 50 -8.75 -12.47 2.68
C GLU A 50 -9.40 -11.70 3.84
N THR A 51 -8.67 -10.78 4.45
CA THR A 51 -9.12 -10.15 5.69
C THR A 51 -9.74 -8.78 5.44
N VAL A 52 -11.06 -8.70 5.61
CA VAL A 52 -11.79 -7.44 5.68
C VAL A 52 -11.52 -6.84 7.07
N GLY A 53 -11.43 -5.52 7.15
CA GLY A 53 -11.09 -4.82 8.38
C GLY A 53 -9.59 -4.65 8.61
N GLN A 54 -8.76 -5.16 7.71
CA GLN A 54 -7.32 -4.93 7.81
C GLN A 54 -6.96 -3.48 7.50
N ILE A 55 -5.82 -3.06 8.01
CA ILE A 55 -5.24 -1.74 7.71
C ILE A 55 -4.39 -1.87 6.47
N VAL A 56 -4.57 -0.93 5.53
CA VAL A 56 -3.84 -0.88 4.26
C VAL A 56 -3.18 0.47 4.08
N SER A 57 -2.12 0.49 3.29
CA SER A 57 -1.35 1.70 3.01
C SER A 57 -1.68 2.21 1.61
N GLU A 58 -2.17 3.44 1.51
CA GLU A 58 -2.29 4.10 0.21
C GLU A 58 -0.90 4.57 -0.22
N VAL A 59 -0.49 4.21 -1.44
CA VAL A 59 0.82 4.54 -1.96
C VAL A 59 0.71 5.18 -3.34
N LYS A 60 1.63 6.10 -3.62
CA LYS A 60 1.79 6.68 -4.95
C LYS A 60 3.07 6.15 -5.58
N ILE A 61 3.06 6.03 -6.90
CA ILE A 61 4.23 5.60 -7.65
C ILE A 61 5.12 6.82 -7.90
N ILE A 62 6.36 6.76 -7.40
CA ILE A 62 7.35 7.82 -7.60
C ILE A 62 8.15 7.54 -8.87
N GLU A 63 8.52 6.28 -9.08
CA GLU A 63 9.35 5.86 -10.19
C GLU A 63 9.06 4.40 -10.53
N HIS A 64 9.26 4.02 -11.77
CA HIS A 64 9.13 2.63 -12.20
C HIS A 64 10.16 2.30 -13.27
N GLN A 65 10.55 1.04 -13.33
CA GLN A 65 11.53 0.55 -14.27
C GLN A 65 11.21 -0.90 -14.65
N ASP A 66 11.24 -1.21 -15.93
CA ASP A 66 11.14 -2.59 -16.39
C ASP A 66 12.49 -3.28 -16.12
N ILE A 67 12.45 -4.39 -15.39
CA ILE A 67 13.64 -5.19 -15.10
C ILE A 67 13.80 -6.25 -16.17
N SER A 68 12.68 -6.81 -16.64
CA SER A 68 12.62 -7.82 -17.69
C SER A 68 11.27 -7.75 -18.38
N ASN A 69 11.02 -8.64 -19.35
CA ASN A 69 9.77 -8.67 -20.11
C ASN A 69 8.51 -8.88 -19.25
N ALA A 70 8.66 -9.41 -18.05
CA ALA A 70 7.55 -9.76 -17.18
C ALA A 70 7.72 -9.25 -15.75
N GLU A 71 8.66 -8.34 -15.51
CA GLU A 71 8.95 -7.81 -14.19
C GLU A 71 9.16 -6.31 -14.20
N GLN A 72 8.58 -5.63 -13.21
CA GLN A 72 8.81 -4.20 -12.97
C GLN A 72 9.29 -3.97 -11.55
N LEU A 73 10.18 -3.01 -11.40
CA LEU A 73 10.53 -2.44 -10.10
C LEU A 73 9.78 -1.12 -9.97
N VAL A 74 9.01 -0.98 -8.90
CA VAL A 74 8.19 0.21 -8.67
C VAL A 74 8.59 0.82 -7.34
N ILE A 75 8.98 2.10 -7.36
CA ILE A 75 9.29 2.86 -6.16
C ILE A 75 8.04 3.58 -5.73
N ILE A 76 7.64 3.36 -4.49
CA ILE A 76 6.39 3.88 -3.94
C ILE A 76 6.65 4.70 -2.69
N GLU A 77 5.75 5.65 -2.44
CA GLU A 77 5.72 6.42 -1.19
C GLU A 77 4.34 6.29 -0.58
N CYS A 78 4.27 5.91 0.70
CA CYS A 78 3.02 5.84 1.42
C CYS A 78 2.52 7.23 1.78
N THR A 79 1.27 7.51 1.46
CA THR A 79 0.64 8.80 1.73
C THR A 79 -0.34 8.74 2.90
N ASP A 80 -1.14 7.68 2.96
CA ASP A 80 -2.21 7.57 3.95
C ASP A 80 -2.43 6.11 4.35
N ILE A 81 -3.16 5.91 5.44
CA ILE A 81 -3.54 4.60 5.93
C ILE A 81 -5.06 4.53 6.01
N TYR A 82 -5.62 3.40 5.55
CA TYR A 82 -7.05 3.15 5.56
C TYR A 82 -7.36 1.84 6.24
N LYS A 83 -8.56 1.75 6.78
CA LYS A 83 -9.14 0.48 7.21
C LYS A 83 -10.15 0.06 6.15
N ILE A 84 -9.96 -1.12 5.55
CA ILE A 84 -10.84 -1.54 4.46
C ILE A 84 -12.12 -2.18 5.00
N THR A 85 -13.22 -1.86 4.31
CA THR A 85 -14.55 -2.36 4.65
C THR A 85 -14.98 -3.49 3.73
N GLU A 86 -14.39 -3.57 2.53
CA GLU A 86 -14.77 -4.56 1.54
C GLU A 86 -13.61 -4.85 0.60
N LEU A 87 -13.54 -6.10 0.12
CA LEU A 87 -12.61 -6.55 -0.92
C LEU A 87 -13.40 -7.12 -2.08
N ASP A 88 -13.01 -6.74 -3.29
CA ASP A 88 -13.57 -7.28 -4.52
C ASP A 88 -12.47 -8.00 -5.30
N LEU A 89 -12.58 -9.31 -5.42
CA LEU A 89 -11.62 -10.15 -6.13
C LEU A 89 -12.15 -10.61 -7.49
N THR A 90 -13.27 -10.07 -7.93
CA THR A 90 -13.92 -10.47 -9.19
C THR A 90 -13.45 -9.66 -10.41
N LYS A 91 -12.75 -8.56 -10.18
CA LYS A 91 -12.21 -7.70 -11.24
C LYS A 91 -10.88 -8.25 -11.77
N GLU A 92 -10.31 -7.58 -12.75
CA GLU A 92 -9.05 -7.98 -13.39
C GLU A 92 -7.89 -8.03 -12.39
N TYR A 93 -7.96 -7.22 -11.34
CA TYR A 93 -7.06 -7.26 -10.18
C TYR A 93 -7.86 -6.92 -8.92
N PRO A 94 -7.32 -7.26 -7.73
CA PRO A 94 -8.03 -6.99 -6.48
C PRO A 94 -8.32 -5.50 -6.30
N THR A 95 -9.47 -5.21 -5.70
CA THR A 95 -9.92 -3.86 -5.40
C THR A 95 -10.40 -3.83 -3.95
N CYS A 96 -10.08 -2.77 -3.24
CA CYS A 96 -10.57 -2.57 -1.88
C CYS A 96 -11.37 -1.28 -1.74
N TYR A 97 -12.21 -1.24 -0.73
CA TYR A 97 -13.08 -0.10 -0.42
C TYR A 97 -12.87 0.30 1.03
N SER A 98 -12.91 1.61 1.27
CA SER A 98 -12.84 2.15 2.63
C SER A 98 -13.73 3.36 2.77
N ASP A 99 -14.36 3.51 3.92
CA ASP A 99 -15.07 4.71 4.33
C ASP A 99 -14.34 5.43 5.47
N GLU A 100 -13.19 4.91 5.88
CA GLU A 100 -12.48 5.40 7.05
C GLU A 100 -10.98 5.54 6.79
N ILE A 101 -10.52 6.79 6.72
CA ILE A 101 -9.10 7.09 6.77
C ILE A 101 -8.64 7.01 8.23
N ILE A 102 -7.58 6.26 8.49
CA ILE A 102 -6.98 6.27 9.81
C ILE A 102 -6.09 7.49 9.89
N SER A 103 -6.61 8.53 10.55
CA SER A 103 -5.86 9.75 10.73
C SER A 103 -4.73 9.53 11.72
N VAL A 104 -3.52 9.40 11.21
CA VAL A 104 -2.29 9.53 12.00
C VAL A 104 -2.04 11.02 12.29
N GLY A 105 -2.99 11.86 11.95
CA GLY A 105 -2.81 13.30 11.79
C GLY A 105 -3.33 14.18 12.91
N LEU A 106 -3.79 13.67 14.04
CA LEU A 106 -3.82 14.48 15.25
C LEU A 106 -2.39 14.49 15.74
N PRO A 107 -1.77 15.70 15.96
CA PRO A 107 -0.39 15.69 16.37
C PRO A 107 -0.26 14.86 17.66
N PRO A 108 0.25 13.63 17.58
CA PRO A 108 0.59 12.92 18.79
C PRO A 108 1.63 13.77 19.51
N THR A 109 1.67 13.66 20.83
CA THR A 109 2.78 14.23 21.58
C THR A 109 4.07 13.71 20.99
N GLU A 110 5.16 14.46 21.01
CA GLU A 110 6.44 14.03 20.45
C GLU A 110 6.85 12.63 20.93
N VAL A 111 6.52 12.28 22.16
CA VAL A 111 6.83 10.97 22.74
C VAL A 111 6.03 9.87 22.06
N GLU A 112 4.75 10.08 21.81
CA GLU A 112 3.91 9.10 21.13
C GLU A 112 4.36 8.89 19.68
N LEU A 113 4.78 9.96 19.00
CA LEU A 113 5.28 9.89 17.65
C LEU A 113 6.60 9.10 17.58
N LEU A 114 7.51 9.34 18.52
CA LEU A 114 8.79 8.63 18.60
C LEU A 114 8.58 7.15 18.91
N ASP A 115 7.69 6.81 19.83
CA ASP A 115 7.39 5.43 20.17
C ASP A 115 6.78 4.69 18.97
N LEU A 116 5.85 5.33 18.28
CA LEU A 116 5.20 4.77 17.10
C LEU A 116 6.20 4.53 15.98
N GLN A 117 7.07 5.49 15.69
CA GLN A 117 8.13 5.35 14.68
C GLN A 117 9.13 4.25 15.06
N SER A 118 9.48 4.14 16.33
CA SER A 118 10.39 3.12 16.82
C SER A 118 9.81 1.72 16.64
N ASP A 119 8.54 1.51 16.98
CA ASP A 119 7.85 0.24 16.84
C ASP A 119 7.77 -0.18 15.37
N ILE A 120 7.50 0.77 14.48
CA ILE A 120 7.41 0.52 13.04
C ILE A 120 8.79 0.16 12.48
N LYS A 121 9.83 0.90 12.85
CA LYS A 121 11.20 0.60 12.41
C LYS A 121 11.63 -0.79 12.87
N LYS A 122 11.29 -1.18 14.08
CA LYS A 122 11.57 -2.53 14.58
C LYS A 122 10.84 -3.60 13.79
N ALA A 123 9.57 -3.38 13.48
CA ALA A 123 8.77 -4.31 12.69
C ALA A 123 9.34 -4.47 11.29
N ILE A 124 9.75 -3.38 10.65
CA ILE A 124 10.36 -3.39 9.31
C ILE A 124 11.72 -4.11 9.36
N SER A 125 12.57 -3.82 10.33
CA SER A 125 13.86 -4.49 10.50
C SER A 125 13.69 -6.00 10.66
N THR A 126 12.69 -6.43 11.44
CA THR A 126 12.39 -7.85 11.64
C THR A 126 11.93 -8.52 10.33
N LEU A 127 11.20 -7.81 9.49
CA LEU A 127 10.72 -8.35 8.21
C LEU A 127 11.81 -8.42 7.14
N ILE A 128 12.81 -7.55 7.21
CA ILE A 128 13.89 -7.47 6.21
C ILE A 128 15.04 -8.42 6.56
N GLU A 129 15.22 -8.73 7.81
CA GLU A 129 16.19 -9.71 8.28
C GLU A 129 15.63 -11.13 8.10
#